data_27bc7a4b0c4c6138f7eaf4078830ec11
#
_entry.id   27bc7a4b0c4c6138f7eaf4078830ec11
#
_cell.length_a   1.000
_cell.length_b   1.000
_cell.length_c   1.000
_cell.angle_alpha   90.00
_cell.angle_beta   90.00
_cell.angle_gamma   90.00
#
_symmetry.space_group_name_H-M   'P 1'
#
loop_
_entity.id
_entity.type
_entity.pdbx_description
1 polymer ?
#
loop_
_entity_poly.entity_id
_entity_poly.type
_entity_poly.pdbx_seq_one_letter_code
_entity_poly.pdbx_strand_id
1 'polypeptide(L)'
;FPKSWNEGTVTFQAFFTATSTNTGTTAFVLQGVALADNGDLNTAFGTAVGPTAKAHSGTSNDLDVTAESGAVTIAGSPGADEYVFFQISRDVSADDLTADARLLGVKLFFTTDAANDA
;
A
#
# COMPACT_ATOMS: atom_id res chain seq x y z
N PHE A 1 -3.35 -3.39 13.67
CA PHE A 1 -2.84 -4.77 13.51
C PHE A 1 -3.25 -5.64 14.70
N PRO A 2 -3.40 -6.96 14.52
CA PRO A 2 -3.65 -7.86 15.64
C PRO A 2 -2.41 -7.99 16.53
N LYS A 3 -2.61 -8.42 17.78
CA LYS A 3 -1.51 -8.64 18.73
C LYS A 3 -0.49 -9.66 18.25
N SER A 4 -0.91 -10.58 17.38
CA SER A 4 -0.04 -11.60 16.80
C SER A 4 0.85 -11.08 15.66
N TRP A 5 0.70 -9.83 15.23
CA TRP A 5 1.58 -9.24 14.23
C TRP A 5 3.03 -9.22 14.73
N ASN A 6 3.96 -9.56 13.86
CA ASN A 6 5.39 -9.63 14.22
C ASN A 6 6.07 -8.25 14.30
N GLU A 7 5.32 -7.15 14.13
CA GLU A 7 5.81 -5.78 14.18
C GLU A 7 6.85 -5.43 13.09
N GLY A 8 6.93 -6.28 12.08
CA GLY A 8 7.87 -6.13 10.96
C GLY A 8 7.29 -5.41 9.76
N THR A 9 7.97 -5.56 8.64
CA THR A 9 7.54 -4.99 7.36
C THR A 9 6.26 -5.64 6.86
N VAL A 10 5.56 -4.91 5.98
CA VAL A 10 4.35 -5.38 5.30
C VAL A 10 4.56 -5.31 3.80
N THR A 11 3.72 -6.01 3.05
CA THR A 11 3.63 -5.86 1.61
C THR A 11 2.17 -5.60 1.21
N PHE A 12 1.92 -5.21 -0.02
CA PHE A 12 0.56 -4.92 -0.46
C PHE A 12 0.34 -5.19 -1.94
N GLN A 13 -0.93 -5.30 -2.30
CA GLN A 13 -1.41 -5.22 -3.68
C GLN A 13 -2.42 -4.09 -3.77
N ALA A 14 -2.45 -3.39 -4.89
CA ALA A 14 -3.46 -2.39 -5.19
C ALA A 14 -4.45 -2.95 -6.21
N PHE A 15 -5.71 -2.59 -6.03
CA PHE A 15 -6.83 -2.93 -6.91
C PHE A 15 -7.35 -1.63 -7.49
N PHE A 16 -7.35 -1.52 -8.80
CA PHE A 16 -7.75 -0.27 -9.46
C PHE A 16 -8.47 -0.54 -10.78
N THR A 17 -9.02 0.52 -11.35
CA THR A 17 -9.60 0.51 -12.68
C THR A 17 -9.35 1.86 -13.36
N ALA A 18 -9.66 1.93 -14.64
CA ALA A 18 -9.68 3.18 -15.39
C ALA A 18 -10.87 3.14 -16.37
N THR A 19 -11.46 4.31 -16.62
CA THR A 19 -12.55 4.45 -17.62
C THR A 19 -11.98 4.79 -19.00
N SER A 20 -10.92 4.09 -19.38
CA SER A 20 -10.15 4.36 -20.60
C SER A 20 -9.80 3.07 -21.30
N THR A 21 -9.53 3.17 -22.59
CA THR A 21 -8.97 2.05 -23.38
C THR A 21 -7.45 2.11 -23.48
N ASN A 22 -6.82 3.06 -22.78
CA ASN A 22 -5.36 3.18 -22.72
C ASN A 22 -4.77 1.98 -21.97
N THR A 23 -3.71 1.38 -22.50
CA THR A 23 -3.03 0.22 -21.90
C THR A 23 -1.76 0.60 -21.13
N GLY A 24 -1.57 1.87 -20.83
CA GLY A 24 -0.44 2.32 -20.03
C GLY A 24 -0.43 1.75 -18.61
N THR A 25 0.70 1.85 -17.96
CA THR A 25 0.90 1.32 -16.61
C THR A 25 0.54 2.34 -15.54
N THR A 26 0.13 1.85 -14.36
CA THR A 26 -0.11 2.67 -13.18
C THR A 26 0.78 2.17 -12.05
N ALA A 27 1.49 3.09 -11.41
CA ALA A 27 2.35 2.80 -10.26
C ALA A 27 1.71 3.35 -8.98
N PHE A 28 1.48 2.48 -8.00
CA PHE A 28 1.03 2.86 -6.66
C PHE A 28 2.16 2.64 -5.67
N VAL A 29 2.26 3.51 -4.67
CA VAL A 29 3.22 3.39 -3.58
C VAL A 29 2.53 3.52 -2.24
N LEU A 30 3.03 2.83 -1.23
CA LEU A 30 2.50 2.83 0.13
C LEU A 30 3.59 3.29 1.09
N GLN A 31 3.19 4.11 2.05
CA GLN A 31 4.01 4.55 3.16
C GLN A 31 3.28 4.29 4.46
N GLY A 32 4.00 4.02 5.53
CA GLY A 32 3.41 3.79 6.84
C GLY A 32 4.17 4.50 7.95
N VAL A 33 3.46 4.85 9.02
CA VAL A 33 4.04 5.37 10.26
C VAL A 33 3.21 4.87 11.44
N ALA A 34 3.89 4.42 12.49
CA ALA A 34 3.26 3.97 13.73
C ALA A 34 3.43 5.04 14.81
N LEU A 35 2.35 5.31 15.54
CA LEU A 35 2.35 6.28 16.62
C LEU A 35 1.75 5.65 17.88
N ALA A 36 2.45 5.79 18.98
CA ALA A 36 1.94 5.44 20.31
C ALA A 36 1.01 6.53 20.85
N ASP A 37 0.36 6.27 21.97
CA ASP A 37 -0.38 7.30 22.69
C ASP A 37 0.52 8.50 22.99
N ASN A 38 0.01 9.70 22.76
CA ASN A 38 0.75 10.97 22.84
C ASN A 38 1.83 11.16 21.75
N GLY A 39 1.88 10.30 20.72
CA GLY A 39 2.76 10.48 19.58
C GLY A 39 2.40 11.71 18.75
N ASP A 40 3.40 12.30 18.10
CA ASP A 40 3.19 13.49 17.27
C ASP A 40 2.64 13.12 15.91
N LEU A 41 1.46 13.63 15.56
CA LEU A 41 0.81 13.40 14.26
C LEU A 41 1.60 14.00 13.09
N ASN A 42 2.58 14.84 13.34
CA ASN A 42 3.47 15.36 12.30
C ASN A 42 4.67 14.45 12.01
N THR A 43 4.75 13.29 12.64
CA THR A 43 5.82 12.32 12.36
C THR A 43 5.76 11.89 10.91
N ALA A 44 6.90 11.92 10.22
CA ALA A 44 6.97 11.60 8.80
C ALA A 44 6.70 10.11 8.54
N PHE A 45 6.04 9.84 7.41
CA PHE A 45 5.91 8.47 6.89
C PHE A 45 7.26 7.87 6.52
N GLY A 46 7.36 6.56 6.54
CA GLY A 46 8.52 5.85 6.04
C GLY A 46 8.66 5.95 4.52
N THR A 47 9.68 5.30 3.98
CA THR A 47 9.96 5.30 2.55
C THR A 47 8.81 4.71 1.75
N ALA A 48 8.42 5.38 0.67
CA ALA A 48 7.40 4.88 -0.25
C ALA A 48 7.92 3.67 -1.03
N VAL A 49 7.14 2.60 -1.05
CA VAL A 49 7.45 1.38 -1.80
C VAL A 49 6.20 0.95 -2.56
N GLY A 50 6.37 0.48 -3.78
CA GLY A 50 5.27 -0.03 -4.57
C GLY A 50 5.66 -1.25 -5.40
N PRO A 51 4.66 -2.01 -5.87
CA PRO A 51 4.88 -3.10 -6.81
C PRO A 51 5.29 -2.55 -8.17
N THR A 52 5.73 -3.44 -9.05
CA THR A 52 5.93 -3.10 -10.46
C THR A 52 4.64 -2.48 -11.02
N ALA A 53 4.78 -1.40 -11.77
CA ALA A 53 3.64 -0.72 -12.39
C ALA A 53 2.80 -1.70 -13.21
N LYS A 54 1.49 -1.65 -13.03
CA LYS A 54 0.53 -2.57 -13.67
C LYS A 54 -0.13 -1.90 -14.85
N ALA A 55 -0.09 -2.56 -16.02
CA ALA A 55 -0.80 -2.10 -17.20
C ALA A 55 -2.31 -2.26 -17.00
N HIS A 56 -3.06 -1.22 -17.41
CA HIS A 56 -4.52 -1.34 -17.56
C HIS A 56 -4.85 -2.30 -18.71
N SER A 57 -5.91 -3.06 -18.54
CA SER A 57 -6.32 -4.08 -19.53
C SER A 57 -6.62 -3.53 -20.95
N GLY A 58 -6.92 -2.24 -21.04
CA GLY A 58 -7.39 -1.61 -22.27
C GLY A 58 -8.91 -1.67 -22.44
N THR A 59 -9.61 -2.25 -21.50
CA THR A 59 -11.08 -2.26 -21.45
C THR A 59 -11.55 -1.39 -20.30
N SER A 60 -12.39 -0.41 -20.62
CA SER A 60 -12.95 0.50 -19.62
C SER A 60 -13.66 -0.28 -18.51
N ASN A 61 -13.39 0.09 -17.26
CA ASN A 61 -13.96 -0.48 -16.05
C ASN A 61 -13.53 -1.92 -15.71
N ASP A 62 -12.51 -2.46 -16.37
CA ASP A 62 -11.92 -3.72 -15.93
C ASP A 62 -11.18 -3.54 -14.60
N LEU A 63 -11.22 -4.57 -13.78
CA LEU A 63 -10.42 -4.64 -12.56
C LEU A 63 -8.97 -4.99 -12.90
N ASP A 64 -8.05 -4.14 -12.46
CA ASP A 64 -6.62 -4.40 -12.55
C ASP A 64 -6.07 -4.64 -11.15
N VAL A 65 -5.24 -5.67 -11.01
CA VAL A 65 -4.61 -6.06 -9.75
C VAL A 65 -3.10 -6.05 -9.92
N THR A 66 -2.40 -5.30 -9.09
CA THR A 66 -0.93 -5.27 -9.14
C THR A 66 -0.33 -6.57 -8.62
N ALA A 67 0.93 -6.81 -8.93
CA ALA A 67 1.73 -7.80 -8.20
C ALA A 67 1.86 -7.37 -6.73
N GLU A 68 2.28 -8.29 -5.87
CA GLU A 68 2.64 -7.96 -4.49
C GLU A 68 3.88 -7.06 -4.48
N SER A 69 3.88 -6.05 -3.64
CA SER A 69 5.01 -5.12 -3.49
C SER A 69 6.22 -5.79 -2.82
N GLY A 70 7.37 -5.12 -2.86
CA GLY A 70 8.45 -5.37 -1.93
C GLY A 70 8.08 -4.93 -0.50
N ALA A 71 8.99 -5.13 0.42
CA ALA A 71 8.78 -4.80 1.83
C ALA A 71 8.60 -3.29 2.05
N VAL A 72 7.53 -2.92 2.73
CA VAL A 72 7.24 -1.55 3.18
C VAL A 72 7.61 -1.47 4.65
N THR A 73 8.55 -0.61 4.99
CA THR A 73 8.95 -0.37 6.38
C THR A 73 8.03 0.69 6.98
N ILE A 74 7.39 0.34 8.09
CA ILE A 74 6.56 1.26 8.86
C ILE A 74 7.49 2.11 9.73
N ALA A 75 7.49 3.42 9.54
CA ALA A 75 8.30 4.34 10.32
C ALA A 75 7.81 4.44 11.77
N GLY A 76 8.58 5.07 12.62
CA GLY A 76 8.31 5.15 14.06
C GLY A 76 8.80 3.90 14.77
N SER A 77 8.09 3.49 15.79
CA SER A 77 8.43 2.28 16.56
C SER A 77 7.20 1.36 16.59
N PRO A 78 6.93 0.66 15.49
CA PRO A 78 5.72 -0.15 15.40
C PRO A 78 5.65 -1.19 16.51
N GLY A 79 4.49 -1.29 17.13
CA GLY A 79 4.20 -2.20 18.24
C GLY A 79 2.73 -2.59 18.22
N ALA A 80 2.37 -3.61 19.03
CA ALA A 80 1.03 -4.18 19.03
C ALA A 80 -0.06 -3.18 19.42
N ASP A 81 0.26 -2.22 20.28
CA ASP A 81 -0.71 -1.25 20.79
C ASP A 81 -0.65 0.10 20.06
N GLU A 82 0.14 0.17 19.00
CA GLU A 82 0.31 1.43 18.29
C GLU A 82 -0.65 1.55 17.13
N TYR A 83 -1.04 2.80 16.84
CA TYR A 83 -1.87 3.10 15.69
C TYR A 83 -0.98 3.29 14.48
N VAL A 84 -1.28 2.57 13.39
CA VAL A 84 -0.52 2.68 12.15
C VAL A 84 -1.33 3.44 11.11
N PHE A 85 -0.75 4.53 10.63
CA PHE A 85 -1.29 5.28 9.51
C PHE A 85 -0.62 4.81 8.23
N PHE A 86 -1.42 4.62 7.17
CA PHE A 86 -0.91 4.34 5.83
C PHE A 86 -1.31 5.44 4.88
N GLN A 87 -0.42 5.75 3.96
CA GLN A 87 -0.71 6.63 2.84
C GLN A 87 -0.43 5.89 1.54
N ILE A 88 -1.44 5.80 0.68
CA ILE A 88 -1.27 5.27 -0.67
C ILE A 88 -1.36 6.42 -1.66
N SER A 89 -0.47 6.42 -2.66
CA SER A 89 -0.46 7.42 -3.71
C SER A 89 -0.09 6.79 -5.05
N ARG A 90 -0.51 7.46 -6.12
CA ARG A 90 -0.07 7.14 -7.47
C ARG A 90 1.23 7.89 -7.73
N ASP A 91 2.26 7.16 -8.13
CA ASP A 91 3.54 7.75 -8.54
C ASP A 91 3.55 7.94 -10.05
N VAL A 92 3.11 9.12 -10.50
CA VAL A 92 3.00 9.43 -11.93
C VAL A 92 4.35 9.51 -12.63
N SER A 93 5.44 9.67 -11.90
CA SER A 93 6.79 9.66 -12.47
C SER A 93 7.25 8.26 -12.87
N ALA A 94 6.64 7.24 -12.31
CA ALA A 94 6.97 5.83 -12.52
C ALA A 94 5.92 5.10 -13.35
N ASP A 95 4.91 5.79 -13.89
CA ASP A 95 3.86 5.18 -14.70
C ASP A 95 3.64 5.93 -16.02
N ASP A 96 2.86 5.35 -16.91
CA ASP A 96 2.61 5.94 -18.23
C ASP A 96 1.14 5.88 -18.67
N LEU A 97 0.23 5.52 -17.77
CA LEU A 97 -1.20 5.63 -18.06
C LEU A 97 -1.59 7.10 -18.16
N THR A 98 -2.11 7.52 -19.31
CA THR A 98 -2.49 8.93 -19.56
C THR A 98 -3.91 9.26 -19.11
N ALA A 99 -4.60 8.33 -18.46
CA ALA A 99 -5.93 8.52 -17.92
C ALA A 99 -5.90 8.51 -16.39
N ASP A 100 -7.00 8.94 -15.78
CA ASP A 100 -7.18 8.83 -14.32
C ASP A 100 -7.29 7.35 -13.93
N ALA A 101 -6.55 6.96 -12.90
CA ALA A 101 -6.71 5.66 -12.27
C ALA A 101 -7.61 5.79 -11.05
N ARG A 102 -8.54 4.84 -10.89
CA ARG A 102 -9.45 4.78 -9.76
C ARG A 102 -9.02 3.67 -8.82
N LEU A 103 -8.49 4.04 -7.68
CA LEU A 103 -8.12 3.06 -6.64
C LEU A 103 -9.40 2.51 -6.01
N LEU A 104 -9.54 1.19 -6.03
CA LEU A 104 -10.71 0.49 -5.47
C LEU A 104 -10.41 -0.04 -4.07
N GLY A 105 -9.19 -0.45 -3.80
CA GLY A 105 -8.80 -0.97 -2.51
C GLY A 105 -7.36 -1.43 -2.47
N VAL A 106 -6.94 -1.79 -1.27
CA VAL A 106 -5.59 -2.28 -0.99
C VAL A 106 -5.71 -3.57 -0.19
N LYS A 107 -4.96 -4.58 -0.57
CA LYS A 107 -4.79 -5.80 0.22
C LYS A 107 -3.43 -5.73 0.88
N LEU A 108 -3.42 -5.77 2.21
CA LEU A 108 -2.21 -5.68 3.00
C LEU A 108 -1.83 -7.08 3.49
N PHE A 109 -0.55 -7.44 3.35
CA PHE A 109 0.00 -8.69 3.85
C PHE A 109 0.95 -8.39 5.01
N PHE A 110 0.82 -9.12 6.07
CA PHE A 110 1.71 -9.02 7.22
C PHE A 110 1.98 -10.40 7.80
N THR A 111 3.05 -10.53 8.56
CA THR A 111 3.44 -11.80 9.17
C THR A 111 2.99 -11.81 10.63
N THR A 112 2.48 -12.95 11.06
CA THR A 112 2.14 -13.20 12.46
C THR A 112 3.17 -14.14 13.07
N ASP A 113 3.43 -13.97 14.37
CA ASP A 113 4.32 -14.84 15.15
C ASP A 113 3.57 -15.78 16.08
N ALA A 114 2.23 -15.77 16.01
CA ALA A 114 1.35 -16.67 16.76
C ALA A 114 0.15 -17.06 15.91
N ALA A 115 -0.47 -18.22 16.19
CA ALA A 115 -1.61 -18.71 15.43
C ALA A 115 -2.91 -17.93 15.73
N ASN A 116 -2.96 -17.20 16.82
CA ASN A 116 -4.13 -16.41 17.23
C ASN A 116 -3.67 -15.08 17.85
N ASP A 117 -4.64 -14.24 18.20
CA ASP A 117 -4.41 -12.90 18.73
C ASP A 117 -4.37 -12.86 20.27
N ALA A 118 -4.01 -13.96 20.85
CA ALA A 118 -3.94 -14.06 22.31
C ALA A 118 -2.70 -13.39 22.89
#